data_198f6599b5eab4fd609425b32b29ec6f
#
_entry.id   198f6599b5eab4fd609425b32b29ec6f
#
_cell.length_a   1.000
_cell.length_b   1.000
_cell.length_c   1.000
_cell.angle_alpha   90.00
_cell.angle_beta   90.00
_cell.angle_gamma   90.00
#
_symmetry.space_group_name_H-M   'P 1'
#
loop_
_entity.id
_entity.type
_entity.pdbx_description
1 polymer ?
#
loop_
_entity_poly.entity_id
_entity_poly.type
_entity_poly.pdbx_seq_one_letter_code
_entity_poly.pdbx_strand_id
1 'polypeptide(L)'
;MDFVNLFKYCPQCGSNMFVINNEKSKHCESCGYVFYMNASAAVAAFIQNENKELLVCIRAKEPAKGTWDLAGGFVDTNETAEEAIKREIHEELKADVSDAQYLFSLPNQYEYSGLTIPTLDMFYICKLTQYKHLNPSDDVESYFFIPLDEINPENFGLNSIKKAVQMYINR
;
A
#
# COMPACT_ATOMS: atom_id res chain seq x y z
N MET A 1 -18.48 -2.40 -6.44
CA MET A 1 -18.73 -2.80 -7.86
C MET A 1 -17.80 -3.97 -8.12
N ASP A 2 -18.31 -5.06 -8.68
CA ASP A 2 -17.47 -6.24 -8.93
C ASP A 2 -16.41 -5.88 -9.99
N PHE A 3 -15.13 -5.93 -9.59
CA PHE A 3 -14.00 -5.54 -10.42
C PHE A 3 -13.93 -6.30 -11.75
N VAL A 4 -14.40 -7.56 -11.77
CA VAL A 4 -14.48 -8.38 -12.98
C VAL A 4 -15.44 -7.78 -14.00
N ASN A 5 -16.50 -7.11 -13.56
CA ASN A 5 -17.53 -6.54 -14.45
C ASN A 5 -17.15 -5.18 -15.06
N LEU A 6 -16.04 -4.56 -14.63
CA LEU A 6 -15.59 -3.28 -15.17
C LEU A 6 -15.05 -3.38 -16.59
N PHE A 7 -14.37 -4.47 -16.92
CA PHE A 7 -13.73 -4.65 -18.21
C PHE A 7 -14.72 -5.27 -19.21
N LYS A 8 -15.28 -4.44 -20.09
CA LYS A 8 -16.28 -4.84 -21.08
C LYS A 8 -15.67 -5.38 -22.38
N TYR A 9 -14.42 -4.99 -22.65
CA TYR A 9 -13.73 -5.31 -23.90
C TYR A 9 -12.43 -6.07 -23.63
N CYS A 10 -12.09 -6.99 -24.52
CA CYS A 10 -10.84 -7.74 -24.46
C CYS A 10 -9.65 -6.79 -24.63
N PRO A 11 -8.69 -6.74 -23.68
CA PRO A 11 -7.54 -5.83 -23.81
C PRO A 11 -6.58 -6.22 -24.92
N GLN A 12 -6.64 -7.45 -25.45
CA GLN A 12 -5.79 -7.92 -26.53
C GLN A 12 -6.35 -7.63 -27.92
N CYS A 13 -7.67 -7.83 -28.15
CA CYS A 13 -8.24 -7.72 -29.50
C CYS A 13 -9.41 -6.74 -29.61
N GLY A 14 -9.81 -6.09 -28.51
CA GLY A 14 -10.91 -5.13 -28.49
C GLY A 14 -12.33 -5.73 -28.59
N SER A 15 -12.47 -7.06 -28.69
CA SER A 15 -13.77 -7.71 -28.80
C SER A 15 -14.63 -7.50 -27.55
N ASN A 16 -15.94 -7.29 -27.72
CA ASN A 16 -16.93 -7.27 -26.64
C ASN A 16 -17.35 -8.68 -26.17
N MET A 17 -16.88 -9.75 -26.84
CA MET A 17 -17.07 -11.14 -26.42
C MET A 17 -16.07 -11.51 -25.31
N PHE A 18 -15.94 -10.64 -24.30
CA PHE A 18 -15.05 -10.80 -23.16
C PHE A 18 -15.86 -11.16 -21.92
N VAL A 19 -16.04 -12.47 -21.74
CA VAL A 19 -16.99 -13.04 -20.78
C VAL A 19 -16.31 -13.46 -19.47
N ILE A 20 -17.09 -13.58 -18.40
CA ILE A 20 -16.61 -14.06 -17.10
C ILE A 20 -16.24 -15.54 -17.23
N ASN A 21 -15.02 -15.89 -16.83
CA ASN A 21 -14.52 -17.25 -16.76
C ASN A 21 -14.68 -17.83 -15.34
N ASN A 22 -14.33 -17.04 -14.33
CA ASN A 22 -14.57 -17.33 -12.92
C ASN A 22 -14.54 -16.02 -12.10
N GLU A 23 -14.56 -16.11 -10.77
CA GLU A 23 -14.58 -14.95 -9.84
C GLU A 23 -13.42 -13.97 -10.00
N LYS A 24 -12.30 -14.38 -10.60
CA LYS A 24 -11.06 -13.58 -10.75
C LYS A 24 -10.52 -13.54 -12.18
N SER A 25 -11.26 -14.05 -13.15
CA SER A 25 -10.78 -14.03 -14.55
C SER A 25 -11.90 -13.88 -15.55
N LYS A 26 -11.52 -13.31 -16.70
CA LYS A 26 -12.33 -13.26 -17.92
C LYS A 26 -11.60 -13.92 -19.07
N HIS A 27 -12.33 -14.48 -20.03
CA HIS A 27 -11.77 -14.97 -21.27
C HIS A 27 -12.45 -14.33 -22.48
N CYS A 28 -11.72 -14.21 -23.56
CA CYS A 28 -12.22 -13.70 -24.82
C CYS A 28 -12.61 -14.85 -25.74
N GLU A 29 -13.87 -14.96 -26.10
CA GLU A 29 -14.36 -15.98 -27.05
C GLU A 29 -13.86 -15.76 -28.49
N SER A 30 -13.44 -14.50 -28.82
CA SER A 30 -12.94 -14.17 -30.16
C SER A 30 -11.47 -14.55 -30.39
N CYS A 31 -10.58 -14.33 -29.39
CA CYS A 31 -9.14 -14.56 -29.55
C CYS A 31 -8.55 -15.56 -28.56
N GLY A 32 -9.35 -16.09 -27.63
CA GLY A 32 -8.90 -17.06 -26.62
C GLY A 32 -8.10 -16.45 -25.46
N TYR A 33 -7.86 -15.13 -25.45
CA TYR A 33 -7.11 -14.48 -24.38
C TYR A 33 -7.82 -14.63 -23.01
N VAL A 34 -7.05 -15.02 -21.98
CA VAL A 34 -7.54 -15.10 -20.60
C VAL A 34 -6.84 -14.03 -19.77
N PHE A 35 -7.64 -13.18 -19.14
CA PHE A 35 -7.19 -12.12 -18.25
C PHE A 35 -7.49 -12.47 -16.80
N TYR A 36 -6.46 -12.53 -15.95
CA TYR A 36 -6.58 -12.70 -14.52
C TYR A 36 -6.45 -11.36 -13.79
N MET A 37 -7.34 -11.13 -12.85
CA MET A 37 -7.29 -9.99 -11.94
C MET A 37 -6.63 -10.43 -10.64
N ASN A 38 -5.37 -10.13 -10.51
CA ASN A 38 -4.59 -10.41 -9.32
C ASN A 38 -4.62 -9.20 -8.37
N ALA A 39 -4.41 -9.44 -7.08
CA ALA A 39 -4.18 -8.35 -6.14
C ALA A 39 -2.87 -7.63 -6.49
N SER A 40 -2.89 -6.30 -6.47
CA SER A 40 -1.69 -5.49 -6.58
C SER A 40 -0.87 -5.61 -5.30
N ALA A 41 0.45 -5.66 -5.41
CA ALA A 41 1.34 -5.67 -4.26
C ALA A 41 1.58 -4.25 -3.76
N ALA A 42 1.52 -4.06 -2.43
CA ALA A 42 1.84 -2.81 -1.76
C ALA A 42 2.68 -3.07 -0.51
N VAL A 43 3.45 -2.09 -0.08
CA VAL A 43 4.32 -2.15 1.09
C VAL A 43 4.04 -0.99 2.03
N ALA A 44 4.21 -1.20 3.34
CA ALA A 44 4.16 -0.15 4.35
C ALA A 44 5.13 -0.44 5.51
N ALA A 45 5.69 0.61 6.11
CA ALA A 45 6.76 0.51 7.10
C ALA A 45 6.34 0.96 8.49
N PHE A 46 6.57 0.11 9.48
CA PHE A 46 6.69 0.52 10.88
C PHE A 46 8.13 0.99 11.14
N ILE A 47 8.28 2.29 11.40
CA ILE A 47 9.57 2.93 11.64
C ILE A 47 9.56 3.51 13.06
N GLN A 48 10.43 3.04 13.93
CA GLN A 48 10.57 3.59 15.27
C GLN A 48 11.88 4.34 15.41
N ASN A 49 11.84 5.50 16.09
CA ASN A 49 13.04 6.23 16.47
C ASN A 49 13.73 5.61 17.70
N GLU A 50 14.80 6.24 18.19
CA GLU A 50 15.58 5.82 19.36
C GLU A 50 14.74 5.80 20.65
N ASN A 51 13.69 6.63 20.73
CA ASN A 51 12.77 6.68 21.87
C ASN A 51 11.65 5.62 21.79
N LYS A 52 11.65 4.75 20.75
CA LYS A 52 10.61 3.77 20.44
C LYS A 52 9.25 4.39 20.07
N GLU A 53 9.25 5.64 19.63
CA GLU A 53 8.08 6.30 19.09
C GLU A 53 7.92 5.91 17.60
N LEU A 54 6.67 5.65 17.18
CA LEU A 54 6.33 5.30 15.79
C LEU A 54 6.30 6.56 14.93
N LEU A 55 6.94 6.49 13.77
CA LEU A 55 6.78 7.50 12.73
C LEU A 55 5.40 7.33 12.08
N VAL A 56 4.63 8.41 12.08
CA VAL A 56 3.32 8.53 11.45
C VAL A 56 3.39 9.62 10.40
N CYS A 57 2.88 9.34 9.22
CA CYS A 57 2.74 10.26 8.10
C CYS A 57 1.33 10.83 8.04
N ILE A 58 1.19 12.06 7.55
CA ILE A 58 -0.10 12.64 7.17
C ILE A 58 -0.23 12.54 5.66
N ARG A 59 -1.32 11.97 5.18
CA ARG A 59 -1.55 11.78 3.74
C ARG A 59 -1.76 13.12 3.02
N ALA A 60 -1.00 13.36 1.97
CA ALA A 60 -1.14 14.53 1.09
C ALA A 60 -2.24 14.36 0.04
N LYS A 61 -2.57 13.11 -0.36
CA LYS A 61 -3.46 12.80 -1.49
C LYS A 61 -4.63 11.89 -1.08
N GLU A 62 -5.68 11.89 -1.92
CA GLU A 62 -6.76 10.91 -1.82
C GLU A 62 -6.28 9.49 -2.24
N PRO A 63 -6.88 8.43 -1.74
CA PRO A 63 -7.95 8.40 -0.74
C PRO A 63 -7.46 8.75 0.68
N ALA A 64 -8.38 9.20 1.51
CA ALA A 64 -8.15 9.50 2.93
C ALA A 64 -7.13 10.63 3.21
N LYS A 65 -7.08 11.65 2.35
CA LYS A 65 -6.23 12.85 2.55
C LYS A 65 -6.41 13.45 3.95
N GLY A 66 -5.30 13.85 4.57
CA GLY A 66 -5.26 14.48 5.90
C GLY A 66 -5.38 13.49 7.07
N THR A 67 -5.54 12.19 6.82
CA THR A 67 -5.51 11.18 7.87
C THR A 67 -4.10 10.63 8.10
N TRP A 68 -3.94 9.88 9.18
CA TRP A 68 -2.69 9.21 9.50
C TRP A 68 -2.43 8.03 8.58
N ASP A 69 -1.15 7.79 8.28
CA ASP A 69 -0.68 6.67 7.48
C ASP A 69 0.71 6.22 7.92
N LEU A 70 1.17 5.12 7.33
CA LEU A 70 2.55 4.66 7.37
C LEU A 70 3.22 5.00 6.03
N ALA A 71 4.53 5.24 6.04
CA ALA A 71 5.27 5.40 4.79
C ALA A 71 5.23 4.12 3.96
N GLY A 72 4.98 4.23 2.64
CA GLY A 72 4.86 3.10 1.74
C GLY A 72 3.99 3.37 0.52
N GLY A 73 3.93 2.39 -0.39
CA GLY A 73 3.18 2.50 -1.63
C GLY A 73 3.11 1.20 -2.42
N PHE A 74 2.85 1.28 -3.72
CA PHE A 74 2.79 0.12 -4.59
C PHE A 74 4.18 -0.40 -4.95
N VAL A 75 4.27 -1.72 -5.12
CA VAL A 75 5.48 -2.37 -5.66
C VAL A 75 5.49 -2.19 -7.17
N ASP A 76 6.58 -1.68 -7.71
CA ASP A 76 6.76 -1.46 -9.13
C ASP A 76 7.09 -2.76 -9.90
N THR A 77 6.93 -2.71 -11.24
CA THR A 77 7.29 -3.83 -12.10
C THR A 77 8.79 -4.11 -12.03
N ASN A 78 9.17 -5.37 -11.82
CA ASN A 78 10.54 -5.84 -11.66
C ASN A 78 11.27 -5.37 -10.38
N GLU A 79 10.52 -5.03 -9.35
CA GLU A 79 11.00 -4.64 -8.04
C GLU A 79 10.61 -5.70 -7.00
N THR A 80 11.48 -6.00 -6.05
CA THR A 80 11.12 -6.79 -4.88
C THR A 80 10.40 -5.93 -3.84
N ALA A 81 9.66 -6.54 -2.93
CA ALA A 81 8.98 -5.79 -1.87
C ALA A 81 9.98 -5.06 -0.93
N GLU A 82 11.18 -5.64 -0.75
CA GLU A 82 12.27 -5.03 0.02
C GLU A 82 12.90 -3.83 -0.69
N GLU A 83 12.95 -3.84 -2.00
CA GLU A 83 13.38 -2.68 -2.81
C GLU A 83 12.31 -1.62 -2.80
N ALA A 84 11.02 -2.00 -3.00
CA ALA A 84 9.88 -1.10 -2.96
C ALA A 84 9.81 -0.29 -1.65
N ILE A 85 9.88 -0.97 -0.50
CA ILE A 85 9.77 -0.26 0.78
C ILE A 85 10.92 0.73 1.01
N LYS A 86 12.13 0.44 0.50
CA LYS A 86 13.26 1.36 0.58
C LYS A 86 13.09 2.55 -0.36
N ARG A 87 12.62 2.32 -1.59
CA ARG A 87 12.33 3.36 -2.58
C ARG A 87 11.26 4.30 -2.05
N GLU A 88 10.11 3.76 -1.59
CA GLU A 88 9.00 4.55 -1.06
C GLU A 88 9.42 5.43 0.12
N ILE A 89 10.15 4.88 1.09
CA ILE A 89 10.67 5.67 2.23
C ILE A 89 11.61 6.77 1.74
N HIS A 90 12.45 6.48 0.73
CA HIS A 90 13.32 7.49 0.16
C HIS A 90 12.54 8.58 -0.60
N GLU A 91 11.53 8.19 -1.38
CA GLU A 91 10.68 9.12 -2.14
C GLU A 91 9.84 10.02 -1.24
N GLU A 92 9.23 9.45 -0.21
CA GLU A 92 8.30 10.15 0.68
C GLU A 92 8.99 10.95 1.80
N LEU A 93 10.12 10.47 2.33
CA LEU A 93 10.77 11.05 3.52
C LEU A 93 12.20 11.53 3.27
N LYS A 94 12.77 11.27 2.09
CA LYS A 94 14.18 11.51 1.75
C LYS A 94 15.14 10.85 2.75
N ALA A 95 14.77 9.65 3.19
CA ALA A 95 15.52 8.87 4.18
C ALA A 95 16.00 7.54 3.58
N ASP A 96 17.17 7.08 4.02
CA ASP A 96 17.72 5.80 3.63
C ASP A 96 17.43 4.74 4.70
N VAL A 97 17.02 3.56 4.25
CA VAL A 97 16.72 2.40 5.09
C VAL A 97 17.98 1.57 5.28
N SER A 98 18.40 1.39 6.53
CA SER A 98 19.55 0.54 6.91
C SER A 98 19.17 -0.94 7.07
N ASP A 99 17.93 -1.23 7.49
CA ASP A 99 17.39 -2.58 7.69
C ASP A 99 15.89 -2.60 7.42
N ALA A 100 15.42 -3.63 6.74
CA ALA A 100 13.99 -3.86 6.46
C ALA A 100 13.65 -5.32 6.70
N GLN A 101 12.78 -5.59 7.66
CA GLN A 101 12.35 -6.93 8.04
C GLN A 101 10.86 -7.12 7.78
N TYR A 102 10.49 -8.10 6.97
CA TYR A 102 9.11 -8.48 6.76
C TYR A 102 8.43 -8.89 8.06
N LEU A 103 7.21 -8.42 8.26
CA LEU A 103 6.47 -8.63 9.49
C LEU A 103 5.25 -9.55 9.28
N PHE A 104 4.34 -9.13 8.42
CA PHE A 104 3.13 -9.84 7.98
C PHE A 104 2.52 -9.16 6.77
N SER A 105 1.47 -9.75 6.20
CA SER A 105 0.66 -9.12 5.14
C SER A 105 -0.83 -9.20 5.46
N LEU A 106 -1.59 -8.25 4.89
CA LEU A 106 -3.05 -8.20 4.98
C LEU A 106 -3.66 -8.00 3.59
N PRO A 107 -4.79 -8.66 3.27
CA PRO A 107 -5.57 -8.32 2.10
C PRO A 107 -6.27 -6.98 2.33
N ASN A 108 -6.39 -6.19 1.26
CA ASN A 108 -7.06 -4.89 1.31
C ASN A 108 -7.88 -4.63 0.06
N GLN A 109 -8.75 -3.63 0.14
CA GLN A 109 -9.53 -3.07 -0.96
C GLN A 109 -9.17 -1.58 -1.03
N TYR A 110 -8.40 -1.20 -2.03
CA TYR A 110 -7.89 0.17 -2.19
C TYR A 110 -8.72 0.92 -3.22
N GLU A 111 -9.25 2.08 -2.83
CA GLU A 111 -9.99 2.96 -3.72
C GLU A 111 -9.03 3.78 -4.57
N TYR A 112 -9.02 3.54 -5.87
CA TYR A 112 -8.16 4.27 -6.81
C TYR A 112 -8.90 4.60 -8.09
N SER A 113 -8.89 5.87 -8.48
CA SER A 113 -9.52 6.36 -9.73
C SER A 113 -10.98 5.94 -9.89
N GLY A 114 -11.74 5.90 -8.79
CA GLY A 114 -13.15 5.46 -8.77
C GLY A 114 -13.36 3.96 -8.86
N LEU A 115 -12.30 3.17 -8.71
CA LEU A 115 -12.31 1.72 -8.69
C LEU A 115 -11.85 1.20 -7.35
N THR A 116 -12.42 0.09 -6.90
CA THR A 116 -11.92 -0.67 -5.75
C THR A 116 -10.96 -1.74 -6.25
N ILE A 117 -9.67 -1.58 -5.98
CA ILE A 117 -8.60 -2.48 -6.43
C ILE A 117 -8.21 -3.41 -5.27
N PRO A 118 -8.25 -4.75 -5.44
CA PRO A 118 -7.73 -5.65 -4.44
C PRO A 118 -6.21 -5.48 -4.34
N THR A 119 -5.69 -5.36 -3.10
CA THR A 119 -4.25 -5.31 -2.82
C THR A 119 -3.84 -6.35 -1.80
N LEU A 120 -2.58 -6.72 -1.81
CA LEU A 120 -1.89 -7.44 -0.76
C LEU A 120 -0.87 -6.50 -0.15
N ASP A 121 -1.19 -5.96 1.02
CA ASP A 121 -0.35 -5.00 1.70
C ASP A 121 0.63 -5.74 2.61
N MET A 122 1.92 -5.59 2.34
CA MET A 122 3.03 -6.22 3.07
C MET A 122 3.65 -5.22 4.04
N PHE A 123 3.71 -5.57 5.30
CA PHE A 123 4.20 -4.70 6.37
C PHE A 123 5.61 -5.09 6.78
N TYR A 124 6.47 -4.07 6.91
CA TYR A 124 7.87 -4.20 7.28
C TYR A 124 8.18 -3.42 8.56
N ILE A 125 9.13 -3.90 9.35
CA ILE A 125 9.81 -3.09 10.36
C ILE A 125 11.06 -2.54 9.68
N CYS A 126 11.17 -1.21 9.60
CA CYS A 126 12.31 -0.54 8.97
C CYS A 126 13.09 0.29 9.96
N LYS A 127 14.43 0.25 9.81
CA LYS A 127 15.35 1.14 10.51
C LYS A 127 15.94 2.13 9.51
N LEU A 128 15.90 3.41 9.85
CA LEU A 128 16.53 4.44 9.05
C LEU A 128 18.02 4.61 9.44
N THR A 129 18.79 5.16 8.51
CA THR A 129 20.17 5.57 8.80
C THR A 129 20.22 6.81 9.70
N GLN A 130 19.16 7.63 9.66
CA GLN A 130 18.95 8.80 10.52
C GLN A 130 17.46 9.08 10.70
N TYR A 131 17.07 9.69 11.82
CA TYR A 131 15.69 10.04 12.17
C TYR A 131 15.45 11.55 12.27
N LYS A 132 16.49 12.35 12.00
CA LYS A 132 16.41 13.82 12.03
C LYS A 132 16.42 14.36 10.61
N HIS A 133 15.71 15.48 10.41
CA HIS A 133 15.66 16.19 9.12
C HIS A 133 15.07 15.34 7.97
N LEU A 134 14.07 14.52 8.27
CA LEU A 134 13.26 13.88 7.23
C LEU A 134 12.54 14.99 6.44
N ASN A 135 12.39 14.81 5.13
CA ASN A 135 11.82 15.81 4.26
C ASN A 135 10.57 15.23 3.56
N PRO A 136 9.36 15.43 4.12
CA PRO A 136 8.13 14.93 3.54
C PRO A 136 7.94 15.39 2.10
N SER A 137 7.55 14.49 1.24
CA SER A 137 7.31 14.75 -0.18
C SER A 137 6.33 13.73 -0.75
N ASP A 138 5.91 13.89 -2.00
CA ASP A 138 4.99 13.07 -2.75
C ASP A 138 3.64 12.85 -2.05
N ASP A 139 3.37 11.67 -1.50
CA ASP A 139 2.11 11.29 -0.87
C ASP A 139 2.06 11.67 0.63
N VAL A 140 3.15 12.20 1.17
CA VAL A 140 3.27 12.63 2.58
C VAL A 140 3.31 14.14 2.70
N GLU A 141 2.30 14.73 3.37
CA GLU A 141 2.22 16.16 3.67
C GLU A 141 3.15 16.56 4.82
N SER A 142 3.17 15.74 5.86
CA SER A 142 3.98 15.95 7.07
C SER A 142 4.15 14.64 7.81
N TYR A 143 5.04 14.62 8.81
CA TYR A 143 5.25 13.47 9.69
C TYR A 143 5.44 13.92 11.14
N PHE A 144 5.25 12.99 12.05
CA PHE A 144 5.57 13.14 13.46
C PHE A 144 5.90 11.78 14.08
N PHE A 145 6.52 11.80 15.25
CA PHE A 145 6.75 10.61 16.06
C PHE A 145 5.78 10.61 17.24
N ILE A 146 5.22 9.43 17.58
CA ILE A 146 4.24 9.25 18.64
C ILE A 146 4.57 8.00 19.47
N PRO A 147 4.48 8.04 20.82
CA PRO A 147 4.57 6.86 21.67
C PRO A 147 3.51 5.83 21.30
N LEU A 148 3.85 4.53 21.37
CA LEU A 148 2.95 3.45 20.95
C LEU A 148 1.64 3.41 21.76
N ASP A 149 1.69 3.77 23.03
CA ASP A 149 0.54 3.80 23.94
C ASP A 149 -0.40 5.00 23.72
N GLU A 150 0.03 6.01 22.96
CA GLU A 150 -0.79 7.16 22.55
C GLU A 150 -1.43 6.97 21.16
N ILE A 151 -1.11 5.90 20.45
CA ILE A 151 -1.65 5.65 19.11
C ILE A 151 -3.11 5.24 19.19
N ASN A 152 -3.97 6.02 18.51
CA ASN A 152 -5.33 5.61 18.21
C ASN A 152 -5.42 5.11 16.76
N PRO A 153 -5.63 3.80 16.52
CA PRO A 153 -5.75 3.24 15.16
C PRO A 153 -6.87 3.86 14.33
N GLU A 154 -7.90 4.45 14.95
CA GLU A 154 -9.00 5.10 14.24
C GLU A 154 -8.57 6.38 13.48
N ASN A 155 -7.40 6.95 13.81
CA ASN A 155 -6.86 8.10 13.09
C ASN A 155 -6.28 7.73 11.71
N PHE A 156 -6.00 6.43 11.47
CA PHE A 156 -5.50 5.95 10.18
C PHE A 156 -6.65 5.77 9.19
N GLY A 157 -6.52 6.39 8.02
CA GLY A 157 -7.59 6.45 7.03
C GLY A 157 -7.78 5.17 6.20
N LEU A 158 -6.73 4.37 6.03
CA LEU A 158 -6.76 3.15 5.22
C LEU A 158 -7.03 1.92 6.11
N ASN A 159 -7.95 1.06 5.67
CA ASN A 159 -8.41 -0.07 6.48
C ASN A 159 -7.32 -1.09 6.82
N SER A 160 -6.44 -1.42 5.88
CA SER A 160 -5.33 -2.35 6.12
C SER A 160 -4.30 -1.76 7.08
N ILE A 161 -3.98 -0.47 6.93
CA ILE A 161 -3.06 0.25 7.82
C ILE A 161 -3.63 0.28 9.24
N LYS A 162 -4.91 0.66 9.40
CA LYS A 162 -5.59 0.63 10.70
C LYS A 162 -5.47 -0.74 11.38
N LYS A 163 -5.79 -1.82 10.65
CA LYS A 163 -5.67 -3.19 11.17
C LYS A 163 -4.23 -3.56 11.52
N ALA A 164 -3.29 -3.19 10.66
CA ALA A 164 -1.87 -3.48 10.86
C ALA A 164 -1.33 -2.75 12.10
N VAL A 165 -1.68 -1.47 12.28
CA VAL A 165 -1.32 -0.69 13.47
C VAL A 165 -1.92 -1.32 14.72
N GLN A 166 -3.21 -1.71 14.70
CA GLN A 166 -3.84 -2.41 15.82
C GLN A 166 -3.11 -3.71 16.19
N MET A 167 -2.69 -4.49 15.18
CA MET A 167 -1.90 -5.72 15.41
C MET A 167 -0.51 -5.42 15.94
N TYR A 168 0.10 -4.32 15.50
CA TYR A 168 1.45 -3.93 15.88
C TYR A 168 1.54 -3.46 17.34
N ILE A 169 0.62 -2.61 17.80
CA ILE A 169 0.61 -2.09 19.17
C ILE A 169 0.20 -3.12 20.23
N ASN A 170 -0.46 -4.23 19.82
CA ASN A 170 -0.87 -5.32 20.72
C ASN A 170 0.14 -6.49 20.79
N ARG A 171 1.34 -6.31 20.26
CA ARG A 171 2.43 -7.30 20.32
C ARG A 171 3.21 -7.18 21.61
#